data_b3a79ed860325aa3693f3e458da41996
#
_entry.id   b3a79ed860325aa3693f3e458da41996
#
_cell.length_a   1.000
_cell.length_b   1.000
_cell.length_c   1.000
_cell.angle_alpha   90.00
_cell.angle_beta   90.00
_cell.angle_gamma   90.00
#
_symmetry.space_group_name_H-M   'P 1'
#
loop_
_entity.id
_entity.type
_entity.pdbx_description
1 polymer ?
#
loop_
_entity_poly.entity_id
_entity_poly.type
_entity_poly.pdbx_seq_one_letter_code
_entity_poly.pdbx_strand_id
1 'polypeptide(L)'
;MAEIGLRSKLLVKDIMSSPALTVDENLLANKVAALMDKHDYGCIIVATKDGKPLGIITERDLVVRVLAKNIKPDSIKAKKVMTTPLMTIEPDATITDAAKRMSRLDIRRLAVIYKGKLVGIVSGKDVLHVMPELLETMQEEALIEGEKMSEEATKESAPLTGNCDHCGVYSENLTEVNGEFLCEDCKVELESEE
;
A
#
# COMPACT_ATOMS: atom_id res chain seq x y z
N MET A 1 -23.30 3.06 -17.91
CA MET A 1 -21.90 2.77 -17.59
C MET A 1 -21.70 3.22 -16.15
N ALA A 2 -21.82 2.31 -15.20
CA ALA A 2 -21.55 2.56 -13.79
C ALA A 2 -20.18 1.97 -13.49
N GLU A 3 -19.19 2.83 -13.26
CA GLU A 3 -17.89 2.44 -12.72
C GLU A 3 -18.12 1.89 -11.32
N ILE A 4 -18.18 0.57 -11.20
CA ILE A 4 -18.06 -0.12 -9.92
C ILE A 4 -16.57 -0.20 -9.60
N GLY A 5 -16.02 0.92 -9.19
CA GLY A 5 -14.64 1.05 -8.72
C GLY A 5 -14.64 1.39 -7.24
N LEU A 6 -15.26 0.58 -6.41
CA LEU A 6 -15.06 0.64 -4.95
C LEU A 6 -13.76 -0.09 -4.59
N ARG A 7 -12.63 0.40 -5.07
CA ARG A 7 -11.36 0.18 -4.38
C ARG A 7 -11.43 0.99 -3.09
N SER A 8 -11.80 0.37 -1.99
CA SER A 8 -11.69 0.97 -0.66
C SER A 8 -10.22 1.29 -0.42
N LYS A 9 -9.81 2.52 -0.77
CA LYS A 9 -8.44 2.99 -0.54
C LYS A 9 -8.28 3.14 0.97
N LEU A 10 -7.56 2.23 1.61
CA LEU A 10 -7.17 2.36 3.01
C LEU A 10 -6.43 3.70 3.20
N LEU A 11 -6.90 4.48 4.14
CA LEU A 11 -6.38 5.81 4.45
C LEU A 11 -5.45 5.75 5.68
N VAL A 12 -4.59 6.74 5.80
CA VAL A 12 -3.65 6.86 6.93
C VAL A 12 -4.39 6.86 8.27
N LYS A 13 -5.54 7.53 8.36
CA LYS A 13 -6.36 7.57 9.59
C LYS A 13 -6.86 6.19 10.06
N ASP A 14 -6.98 5.23 9.13
CA ASP A 14 -7.52 3.90 9.44
C ASP A 14 -6.47 3.01 10.13
N ILE A 15 -5.17 3.32 9.95
CA ILE A 15 -4.06 2.52 10.46
C ILE A 15 -3.13 3.28 11.43
N MET A 16 -3.24 4.61 11.53
CA MET A 16 -2.35 5.41 12.37
C MET A 16 -2.54 5.12 13.86
N SER A 17 -1.47 5.22 14.64
CA SER A 17 -1.54 5.27 16.10
C SER A 17 -2.00 6.66 16.55
N SER A 18 -3.09 6.73 17.31
CA SER A 18 -3.68 7.98 17.82
C SER A 18 -4.15 7.78 19.28
N PRO A 19 -3.93 8.77 20.18
CA PRO A 19 -3.17 10.01 19.96
C PRO A 19 -1.65 9.77 19.92
N ALA A 20 -0.91 10.65 19.23
CA ALA A 20 0.54 10.62 19.24
C ALA A 20 1.09 11.08 20.60
N LEU A 21 2.04 10.33 21.16
CA LEU A 21 2.72 10.75 22.39
C LEU A 21 3.64 11.95 22.11
N THR A 22 3.51 13.01 22.91
CA THR A 22 4.31 14.24 22.80
C THR A 22 5.09 14.54 24.05
N VAL A 23 6.22 15.21 23.89
CA VAL A 23 7.04 15.72 25.01
C VAL A 23 7.45 17.16 24.77
N ASP A 24 7.67 17.90 25.86
CA ASP A 24 8.20 19.27 25.81
C ASP A 24 9.64 19.26 25.26
N GLU A 25 9.96 20.26 24.44
CA GLU A 25 11.29 20.43 23.83
C GLU A 25 12.45 20.50 24.82
N ASN A 26 12.19 20.89 26.06
CA ASN A 26 13.16 21.01 27.12
C ASN A 26 13.27 19.77 28.01
N LEU A 27 12.45 18.74 27.80
CA LEU A 27 12.55 17.47 28.53
C LEU A 27 13.92 16.83 28.28
N LEU A 28 14.51 16.22 29.31
CA LEU A 28 15.82 15.56 29.21
C LEU A 28 15.71 14.23 28.49
N ALA A 29 16.76 13.84 27.74
CA ALA A 29 16.75 12.65 26.88
C ALA A 29 16.53 11.35 27.67
N ASN A 30 17.04 11.23 28.92
CA ASN A 30 16.78 10.09 29.78
C ASN A 30 15.28 9.94 30.12
N LYS A 31 14.56 11.05 30.29
CA LYS A 31 13.11 11.03 30.54
C LYS A 31 12.33 10.70 29.28
N VAL A 32 12.80 11.15 28.10
CA VAL A 32 12.24 10.75 26.79
C VAL A 32 12.38 9.24 26.62
N ALA A 33 13.59 8.68 26.84
CA ALA A 33 13.84 7.24 26.75
C ALA A 33 12.95 6.44 27.72
N ALA A 34 12.81 6.90 28.97
CA ALA A 34 11.95 6.24 29.95
C ALA A 34 10.46 6.26 29.57
N LEU A 35 9.99 7.30 28.86
CA LEU A 35 8.62 7.36 28.35
C LEU A 35 8.45 6.42 27.14
N MET A 36 9.44 6.32 26.27
CA MET A 36 9.43 5.36 25.15
C MET A 36 9.34 3.92 25.65
N ASP A 37 10.18 3.56 26.61
CA ASP A 37 10.19 2.24 27.26
C ASP A 37 8.86 1.94 27.95
N LYS A 38 8.37 2.86 28.79
CA LYS A 38 7.10 2.69 29.52
C LYS A 38 5.90 2.43 28.64
N HIS A 39 5.87 3.03 27.45
CA HIS A 39 4.73 2.94 26.51
C HIS A 39 4.97 2.01 25.33
N ASP A 40 6.14 1.35 25.27
CA ASP A 40 6.58 0.53 24.15
C ASP A 40 6.54 1.28 22.80
N TYR A 41 6.97 2.53 22.81
CA TYR A 41 6.99 3.39 21.62
C TYR A 41 8.40 3.60 21.10
N GLY A 42 8.64 3.22 19.85
CA GLY A 42 9.94 3.44 19.18
C GLY A 42 10.16 4.89 18.71
N CYS A 43 9.26 5.83 19.05
CA CYS A 43 9.43 7.27 18.79
C CYS A 43 8.50 8.13 19.64
N ILE A 44 8.86 9.41 19.78
CA ILE A 44 8.05 10.44 20.46
C ILE A 44 8.14 11.74 19.67
N ILE A 45 7.03 12.46 19.56
CA ILE A 45 7.01 13.81 18.98
C ILE A 45 7.44 14.84 20.01
N VAL A 46 8.35 15.71 19.61
CA VAL A 46 8.77 16.86 20.42
C VAL A 46 7.91 18.05 20.02
N ALA A 47 7.31 18.70 21.01
CA ALA A 47 6.43 19.85 20.80
C ALA A 47 6.84 21.03 21.70
N THR A 48 6.39 22.23 21.34
CA THR A 48 6.44 23.40 22.22
C THR A 48 5.44 23.25 23.36
N LYS A 49 5.52 24.12 24.37
CA LYS A 49 4.54 24.19 25.45
C LYS A 49 3.11 24.44 24.98
N ASP A 50 2.96 25.13 23.86
CA ASP A 50 1.66 25.40 23.21
C ASP A 50 1.17 24.24 22.33
N GLY A 51 1.87 23.09 22.36
CA GLY A 51 1.49 21.87 21.63
C GLY A 51 1.86 21.86 20.15
N LYS A 52 2.62 22.86 19.65
CA LYS A 52 3.07 22.88 18.25
C LYS A 52 4.17 21.82 18.03
N PRO A 53 3.99 20.85 17.14
CA PRO A 53 4.99 19.83 16.88
C PRO A 53 6.23 20.43 16.19
N LEU A 54 7.42 20.09 16.67
CA LEU A 54 8.71 20.60 16.20
C LEU A 54 9.53 19.56 15.45
N GLY A 55 9.54 18.33 15.97
CA GLY A 55 10.38 17.25 15.47
C GLY A 55 10.01 15.92 16.09
N ILE A 56 10.78 14.91 15.78
CA ILE A 56 10.60 13.53 16.25
C ILE A 56 11.92 13.03 16.88
N ILE A 57 11.82 12.29 17.98
CA ILE A 57 12.93 11.49 18.53
C ILE A 57 12.58 10.03 18.34
N THR A 58 13.51 9.28 17.76
CA THR A 58 13.46 7.84 17.61
C THR A 58 14.51 7.17 18.50
N GLU A 59 14.41 5.84 18.69
CA GLU A 59 15.45 5.04 19.35
C GLU A 59 16.82 5.25 18.70
N ARG A 60 16.87 5.34 17.36
CA ARG A 60 18.09 5.60 16.60
C ARG A 60 18.70 6.96 16.93
N ASP A 61 17.88 7.99 17.14
CA ASP A 61 18.36 9.32 17.52
C ASP A 61 19.04 9.31 18.90
N LEU A 62 18.46 8.59 19.86
CA LEU A 62 19.06 8.40 21.18
C LEU A 62 20.39 7.64 21.11
N VAL A 63 20.47 6.57 20.30
CA VAL A 63 21.70 5.82 20.11
C VAL A 63 22.78 6.69 19.45
N VAL A 64 22.46 7.31 18.31
CA VAL A 64 23.45 8.01 17.48
C VAL A 64 23.86 9.37 18.06
N ARG A 65 22.90 10.11 18.64
CA ARG A 65 23.13 11.50 19.08
C ARG A 65 23.45 11.65 20.57
N VAL A 66 23.20 10.60 21.36
CA VAL A 66 23.46 10.63 22.80
C VAL A 66 24.51 9.56 23.16
N LEU A 67 24.18 8.27 22.99
CA LEU A 67 25.06 7.18 23.43
C LEU A 67 26.36 7.11 22.64
N ALA A 68 26.31 7.11 21.31
CA ALA A 68 27.50 7.03 20.46
C ALA A 68 28.44 8.24 20.59
N LYS A 69 27.91 9.36 21.11
CA LYS A 69 28.69 10.57 21.39
C LYS A 69 29.15 10.68 22.85
N ASN A 70 28.90 9.65 23.66
CA ASN A 70 29.21 9.61 25.09
C ASN A 70 28.64 10.83 25.87
N ILE A 71 27.45 11.31 25.46
CA ILE A 71 26.76 12.42 26.15
C ILE A 71 25.92 11.83 27.27
N LYS A 72 25.94 12.45 28.45
CA LYS A 72 25.08 12.03 29.56
C LYS A 72 23.61 12.34 29.21
N PRO A 73 22.71 11.32 29.20
CA PRO A 73 21.31 11.52 28.80
C PRO A 73 20.51 12.46 29.70
N ASP A 74 20.94 12.65 30.93
CA ASP A 74 20.34 13.57 31.90
C ASP A 74 20.83 15.03 31.77
N SER A 75 21.74 15.30 30.83
CA SER A 75 22.27 16.64 30.56
C SER A 75 21.84 17.24 29.23
N ILE A 76 21.19 16.45 28.34
CA ILE A 76 20.81 16.91 27.02
C ILE A 76 19.28 16.97 26.86
N LYS A 77 18.78 18.06 26.28
CA LYS A 77 17.35 18.29 26.05
C LYS A 77 16.84 17.67 24.75
N ALA A 78 15.56 17.30 24.73
CA ALA A 78 14.87 16.71 23.58
C ALA A 78 15.10 17.50 22.27
N LYS A 79 15.02 18.82 22.29
CA LYS A 79 15.29 19.69 21.13
C LYS A 79 16.67 19.55 20.50
N LYS A 80 17.64 19.07 21.26
CA LYS A 80 19.02 18.83 20.75
C LYS A 80 19.19 17.43 20.17
N VAL A 81 18.27 16.52 20.50
CA VAL A 81 18.31 15.12 20.06
C VAL A 81 17.34 14.88 18.89
N MET A 82 16.25 15.64 18.81
CA MET A 82 15.21 15.44 17.79
C MET A 82 15.72 15.59 16.35
N THR A 83 15.07 14.90 15.45
CA THR A 83 15.15 15.13 14.00
C THR A 83 14.10 16.17 13.60
N THR A 84 14.55 17.20 12.89
CA THR A 84 13.72 18.30 12.38
C THR A 84 14.19 18.66 10.95
N PRO A 85 13.32 19.12 10.03
CA PRO A 85 11.88 19.34 10.22
C PRO A 85 11.09 18.05 10.38
N LEU A 86 9.93 18.13 11.04
CA LEU A 86 9.02 17.02 11.20
C LEU A 86 8.37 16.68 9.84
N MET A 87 8.53 15.45 9.39
CA MET A 87 7.86 14.97 8.17
C MET A 87 6.43 14.58 8.49
N THR A 88 5.50 15.11 7.72
CA THR A 88 4.06 15.01 8.01
C THR A 88 3.29 14.41 6.84
N ILE A 89 2.08 13.93 7.13
CA ILE A 89 1.09 13.48 6.15
C ILE A 89 -0.30 13.83 6.66
N GLU A 90 -1.28 13.95 5.77
CA GLU A 90 -2.67 14.16 6.14
C GLU A 90 -3.38 12.85 6.44
N PRO A 91 -4.40 12.84 7.33
CA PRO A 91 -5.12 11.61 7.70
C PRO A 91 -5.89 10.98 6.53
N ASP A 92 -6.33 11.78 5.57
CA ASP A 92 -7.08 11.33 4.39
C ASP A 92 -6.17 10.94 3.20
N ALA A 93 -4.85 10.99 3.36
CA ALA A 93 -3.90 10.42 2.40
C ALA A 93 -3.98 8.89 2.39
N THR A 94 -3.64 8.25 1.26
CA THR A 94 -3.63 6.79 1.17
C THR A 94 -2.41 6.18 1.87
N ILE A 95 -2.52 4.92 2.31
CA ILE A 95 -1.37 4.19 2.86
C ILE A 95 -0.25 4.03 1.83
N THR A 96 -0.60 3.94 0.54
CA THR A 96 0.36 3.91 -0.57
C THR A 96 1.15 5.21 -0.66
N ASP A 97 0.51 6.37 -0.48
CA ASP A 97 1.19 7.66 -0.45
C ASP A 97 2.12 7.77 0.76
N ALA A 98 1.69 7.27 1.92
CA ALA A 98 2.52 7.19 3.11
C ALA A 98 3.77 6.33 2.88
N ALA A 99 3.60 5.13 2.33
CA ALA A 99 4.69 4.21 2.01
C ALA A 99 5.69 4.81 1.01
N LYS A 100 5.19 5.38 -0.10
CA LYS A 100 6.02 6.08 -1.11
C LYS A 100 6.80 7.25 -0.49
N ARG A 101 6.16 8.03 0.38
CA ARG A 101 6.80 9.16 1.05
C ARG A 101 7.88 8.72 2.03
N MET A 102 7.63 7.67 2.82
CA MET A 102 8.62 7.07 3.71
C MET A 102 9.82 6.54 2.92
N SER A 103 9.60 5.80 1.83
CA SER A 103 10.66 5.26 0.97
C SER A 103 11.49 6.37 0.32
N ARG A 104 10.85 7.38 -0.26
CA ARG A 104 11.55 8.48 -0.94
C ARG A 104 12.43 9.31 0.00
N LEU A 105 12.01 9.47 1.27
CA LEU A 105 12.72 10.27 2.28
C LEU A 105 13.65 9.42 3.16
N ASP A 106 13.74 8.12 2.92
CA ASP A 106 14.46 7.14 3.76
C ASP A 106 14.09 7.26 5.25
N ILE A 107 12.80 7.38 5.53
CA ILE A 107 12.25 7.45 6.88
C ILE A 107 11.20 6.36 7.09
N ARG A 108 10.98 5.99 8.34
CA ARG A 108 10.03 4.92 8.71
C ARG A 108 8.77 5.40 9.41
N ARG A 109 8.63 6.72 9.61
CA ARG A 109 7.51 7.31 10.37
C ARG A 109 7.15 8.67 9.80
N LEU A 110 5.85 8.98 9.82
CA LEU A 110 5.30 10.28 9.47
C LEU A 110 4.34 10.73 10.57
N ALA A 111 4.43 12.00 10.97
CA ALA A 111 3.44 12.59 11.86
C ALA A 111 2.16 12.89 11.08
N VAL A 112 1.01 12.54 11.62
CA VAL A 112 -0.27 12.82 10.98
C VAL A 112 -0.80 14.15 11.49
N ILE A 113 -0.96 15.10 10.57
CA ILE A 113 -1.42 16.47 10.87
C ILE A 113 -2.76 16.71 10.20
N TYR A 114 -3.74 17.16 10.98
CA TYR A 114 -5.04 17.57 10.48
C TYR A 114 -5.33 19.02 10.91
N LYS A 115 -5.59 19.90 9.94
CA LYS A 115 -5.85 21.33 10.18
C LYS A 115 -4.82 21.99 11.12
N GLY A 116 -3.54 21.67 10.92
CA GLY A 116 -2.42 22.20 11.71
C GLY A 116 -2.21 21.56 13.08
N LYS A 117 -3.03 20.59 13.47
CA LYS A 117 -2.91 19.86 14.75
C LYS A 117 -2.36 18.46 14.54
N LEU A 118 -1.49 18.03 15.44
CA LEU A 118 -1.01 16.64 15.49
C LEU A 118 -2.15 15.72 15.95
N VAL A 119 -2.50 14.74 15.13
CA VAL A 119 -3.58 13.79 15.42
C VAL A 119 -3.08 12.36 15.59
N GLY A 120 -1.90 12.01 15.06
CA GLY A 120 -1.36 10.66 15.17
C GLY A 120 0.03 10.53 14.58
N ILE A 121 0.50 9.28 14.51
CA ILE A 121 1.73 8.86 13.84
C ILE A 121 1.38 7.62 13.00
N VAL A 122 1.91 7.55 11.79
CA VAL A 122 1.90 6.34 10.96
C VAL A 122 3.33 5.88 10.71
N SER A 123 3.56 4.58 10.81
CA SER A 123 4.88 3.96 10.61
C SER A 123 4.84 2.89 9.51
N GLY A 124 6.04 2.49 9.04
CA GLY A 124 6.16 1.35 8.12
C GLY A 124 5.64 0.04 8.72
N LYS A 125 5.68 -0.13 10.06
CA LYS A 125 5.10 -1.29 10.74
C LYS A 125 3.58 -1.31 10.59
N ASP A 126 2.92 -0.15 10.71
CA ASP A 126 1.46 -0.04 10.56
C ASP A 126 1.04 -0.38 9.13
N VAL A 127 1.81 0.09 8.13
CA VAL A 127 1.60 -0.28 6.72
C VAL A 127 1.76 -1.77 6.49
N LEU A 128 2.83 -2.39 7.04
CA LEU A 128 3.08 -3.83 6.89
C LEU A 128 2.01 -4.68 7.59
N HIS A 129 1.41 -4.18 8.67
CA HIS A 129 0.40 -4.92 9.43
C HIS A 129 -0.88 -5.17 8.63
N VAL A 130 -1.26 -4.26 7.75
CA VAL A 130 -2.46 -4.36 6.92
C VAL A 130 -2.22 -5.00 5.55
N MET A 131 -0.95 -5.25 5.18
CA MET A 131 -0.61 -5.83 3.88
C MET A 131 -1.19 -7.23 3.62
N PRO A 132 -1.20 -8.18 4.58
CA PRO A 132 -1.79 -9.50 4.35
C PRO A 132 -3.27 -9.41 3.95
N GLU A 133 -4.05 -8.63 4.69
CA GLU A 133 -5.48 -8.43 4.45
C GLU A 133 -5.77 -7.80 3.07
N LEU A 134 -4.92 -6.83 2.67
CA LEU A 134 -5.00 -6.23 1.34
C LEU A 134 -4.69 -7.23 0.22
N LEU A 135 -3.70 -8.09 0.41
CA LEU A 135 -3.34 -9.11 -0.59
C LEU A 135 -4.45 -10.16 -0.74
N GLU A 136 -5.06 -10.59 0.35
CA GLU A 136 -6.21 -11.51 0.33
C GLU A 136 -7.38 -10.90 -0.46
N THR A 137 -7.75 -9.66 -0.14
CA THR A 137 -8.82 -8.95 -0.86
C THR A 137 -8.53 -8.80 -2.36
N MET A 138 -7.29 -8.47 -2.72
CA MET A 138 -6.89 -8.35 -4.13
C MET A 138 -6.92 -9.69 -4.87
N GLN A 139 -6.60 -10.80 -4.19
CA GLN A 139 -6.70 -12.14 -4.77
C GLN A 139 -8.16 -12.56 -4.99
N GLU A 140 -9.04 -12.29 -4.03
CA GLU A 140 -10.47 -12.54 -4.16
C GLU A 140 -11.10 -11.72 -5.30
N GLU A 141 -10.77 -10.43 -5.40
CA GLU A 141 -11.23 -9.58 -6.51
C GLU A 141 -10.75 -10.09 -7.87
N ALA A 142 -9.48 -10.52 -7.97
CA ALA A 142 -8.92 -11.07 -9.21
C ALA A 142 -9.57 -12.39 -9.62
N LEU A 143 -9.96 -13.24 -8.67
CA LEU A 143 -10.70 -14.48 -8.95
C LEU A 143 -12.10 -14.17 -9.48
N ILE A 144 -12.82 -13.23 -8.87
CA ILE A 144 -14.16 -12.82 -9.30
C ILE A 144 -14.12 -12.16 -10.71
N GLU A 145 -13.11 -11.34 -10.98
CA GLU A 145 -12.92 -10.74 -12.30
C GLU A 145 -12.54 -11.80 -13.35
N GLY A 146 -11.71 -12.79 -12.98
CA GLY A 146 -11.33 -13.90 -13.83
C GLY A 146 -12.52 -14.81 -14.18
N GLU A 147 -13.42 -15.08 -13.25
CA GLU A 147 -14.66 -15.84 -13.50
C GLU A 147 -15.61 -15.07 -14.43
N LYS A 148 -15.76 -13.76 -14.26
CA LYS A 148 -16.59 -12.93 -15.17
C LYS A 148 -16.02 -12.88 -16.59
N MET A 149 -14.70 -12.79 -16.73
CA MET A 149 -14.05 -12.83 -18.04
C MET A 149 -14.21 -14.21 -18.72
N SER A 150 -14.23 -15.31 -17.95
CA SER A 150 -14.47 -16.64 -18.50
C SER A 150 -15.92 -16.86 -18.92
N GLU A 151 -16.89 -16.24 -18.26
CA GLU A 151 -18.30 -16.29 -18.65
C GLU A 151 -18.63 -15.41 -19.89
N GLU A 152 -17.92 -14.30 -20.07
CA GLU A 152 -18.05 -13.45 -21.27
C GLU A 152 -17.30 -14.05 -22.48
N ALA A 153 -16.16 -14.70 -22.25
CA ALA A 153 -15.37 -15.34 -23.29
C ALA A 153 -16.07 -16.56 -23.93
N THR A 154 -17.06 -17.17 -23.26
CA THR A 154 -17.88 -18.23 -23.83
C THR A 154 -18.92 -17.75 -24.85
N LYS A 155 -19.07 -16.42 -25.05
CA LYS A 155 -20.02 -15.84 -26.02
C LYS A 155 -19.39 -15.39 -27.35
N GLU A 156 -18.07 -15.23 -27.41
CA GLU A 156 -17.35 -14.97 -28.64
C GLU A 156 -16.18 -15.96 -28.72
N SER A 157 -16.43 -17.12 -29.37
CA SER A 157 -15.34 -18.03 -29.71
C SER A 157 -14.37 -17.32 -30.64
N ALA A 158 -13.13 -17.14 -30.19
CA ALA A 158 -12.07 -16.66 -31.06
C ALA A 158 -12.03 -17.56 -32.31
N PRO A 159 -11.90 -16.98 -33.52
CA PRO A 159 -11.86 -17.76 -34.73
C PRO A 159 -10.73 -18.80 -34.64
N LEU A 160 -11.06 -20.08 -34.83
CA LEU A 160 -10.09 -21.15 -34.83
C LEU A 160 -9.32 -21.08 -36.15
N THR A 161 -8.00 -20.95 -36.07
CA THR A 161 -7.10 -20.85 -37.20
C THR A 161 -6.31 -22.15 -37.35
N GLY A 162 -6.17 -22.67 -38.56
CA GLY A 162 -5.45 -23.92 -38.80
C GLY A 162 -5.68 -24.48 -40.20
N ASN A 163 -5.24 -25.72 -40.43
CA ASN A 163 -5.51 -26.40 -41.67
C ASN A 163 -6.88 -27.13 -41.62
N CYS A 164 -7.69 -26.99 -42.65
CA CYS A 164 -8.95 -27.68 -42.77
C CYS A 164 -8.72 -29.20 -42.84
N ASP A 165 -9.44 -29.98 -42.04
CA ASP A 165 -9.29 -31.46 -42.01
C ASP A 165 -9.74 -32.11 -43.30
N HIS A 166 -10.60 -31.47 -44.10
CA HIS A 166 -11.11 -32.00 -45.36
C HIS A 166 -10.21 -31.64 -46.55
N CYS A 167 -9.88 -30.38 -46.80
CA CYS A 167 -9.11 -29.96 -47.97
C CYS A 167 -7.63 -29.69 -47.72
N GLY A 168 -7.19 -29.65 -46.46
CA GLY A 168 -5.81 -29.37 -46.05
C GLY A 168 -5.35 -27.91 -46.20
N VAL A 169 -6.22 -27.01 -46.67
CA VAL A 169 -5.89 -25.59 -46.85
C VAL A 169 -5.94 -24.87 -45.53
N TYR A 170 -4.98 -23.94 -45.29
CA TYR A 170 -4.97 -23.10 -44.13
C TYR A 170 -6.12 -22.10 -44.16
N SER A 171 -6.88 -22.00 -43.06
CA SER A 171 -7.97 -21.05 -42.88
C SER A 171 -7.83 -20.29 -41.56
N GLU A 172 -8.16 -19.01 -41.59
CA GLU A 172 -8.21 -18.15 -40.40
C GLU A 172 -9.56 -18.26 -39.66
N ASN A 173 -10.50 -19.04 -40.19
CA ASN A 173 -11.83 -19.24 -39.64
C ASN A 173 -12.29 -20.68 -39.86
N LEU A 174 -11.91 -21.58 -38.96
CA LEU A 174 -12.35 -22.97 -38.96
C LEU A 174 -13.59 -23.11 -38.09
N THR A 175 -14.53 -23.95 -38.53
CA THR A 175 -15.73 -24.35 -37.79
C THR A 175 -15.66 -25.83 -37.48
N GLU A 176 -15.91 -26.22 -36.23
CA GLU A 176 -16.04 -27.63 -35.86
C GLU A 176 -17.40 -28.16 -36.31
N VAL A 177 -17.37 -29.18 -37.15
CA VAL A 177 -18.54 -29.91 -37.64
C VAL A 177 -18.28 -31.40 -37.45
N ASN A 178 -19.08 -32.07 -36.64
CA ASN A 178 -18.97 -33.51 -36.34
C ASN A 178 -17.59 -33.99 -35.84
N GLY A 179 -16.82 -33.11 -35.20
CA GLY A 179 -15.49 -33.39 -34.66
C GLY A 179 -14.33 -33.15 -35.65
N GLU A 180 -14.60 -32.59 -36.83
CA GLU A 180 -13.63 -32.13 -37.82
C GLU A 180 -13.64 -30.60 -37.93
N PHE A 181 -12.46 -29.97 -38.11
CA PHE A 181 -12.33 -28.55 -38.30
C PHE A 181 -12.31 -28.17 -39.77
N LEU A 182 -13.40 -27.61 -40.26
CA LEU A 182 -13.61 -27.33 -41.68
C LEU A 182 -13.49 -25.85 -41.99
N CYS A 183 -12.90 -25.50 -43.14
CA CYS A 183 -12.98 -24.14 -43.68
C CYS A 183 -14.39 -23.86 -44.20
N GLU A 184 -14.70 -22.59 -44.43
CA GLU A 184 -16.02 -22.12 -44.79
C GLU A 184 -16.53 -22.78 -46.12
N ASP A 185 -15.64 -22.98 -47.08
CA ASP A 185 -15.94 -23.61 -48.35
C ASP A 185 -16.31 -25.10 -48.19
N CYS A 186 -15.53 -25.86 -47.44
CA CYS A 186 -15.81 -27.29 -47.20
C CYS A 186 -17.04 -27.52 -46.32
N LYS A 187 -17.37 -26.62 -45.45
CA LYS A 187 -18.59 -26.63 -44.65
C LYS A 187 -19.82 -26.49 -45.54
N VAL A 188 -19.80 -25.54 -46.47
CA VAL A 188 -20.91 -25.31 -47.43
C VAL A 188 -21.09 -26.51 -48.36
N GLU A 189 -20.00 -27.14 -48.81
CA GLU A 189 -20.08 -28.38 -49.65
C GLU A 189 -20.76 -29.53 -48.91
N LEU A 190 -20.40 -29.77 -47.64
CA LEU A 190 -21.00 -30.81 -46.81
C LEU A 190 -22.49 -30.57 -46.52
N GLU A 191 -22.88 -29.30 -46.27
CA GLU A 191 -24.28 -28.91 -46.04
C GLU A 191 -25.15 -28.99 -47.34
N SER A 192 -24.52 -29.01 -48.51
CA SER A 192 -25.21 -29.09 -49.79
C SER A 192 -25.44 -30.55 -50.29
N GLU A 193 -24.84 -31.54 -49.64
CA GLU A 193 -24.98 -32.98 -49.95
C GLU A 193 -26.03 -33.71 -49.08
N GLU A 194 -26.66 -33.02 -48.09
CA GLU A 194 -27.83 -33.53 -47.35
C GLU A 194 -29.16 -33.04 -47.98
#